data_80ce7c262c9c0d722e99cccccbe4f93a
#
_entry.id   80ce7c262c9c0d722e99cccccbe4f93a
#
_cell.length_a   1.000
_cell.length_b   1.000
_cell.length_c   1.000
_cell.angle_alpha   90.00
_cell.angle_beta   90.00
_cell.angle_gamma   90.00
#
_symmetry.space_group_name_H-M   'P 1'
#
loop_
_entity.id
_entity.type
_entity.pdbx_description
1 polymer ?
#
loop_
_entity_poly.entity_id
_entity_poly.type
_entity_poly.pdbx_seq_one_letter_code
_entity_poly.pdbx_strand_id
1 'polypeptide(L)'
;MSPKKGSRAQEILRALARMLESSKGQRITTAALASELGVSEAALYRHFPSKTRMFEGLIEFIEETVFRRVTSIIEEKSSPKEQCFRILTLTLNFSEKNPGITRILNGDALTGETEQPVSYTHLRAHETG
;
A
#
# COMPACT_ATOMS: atom_id res chain seq x y z
N MET A 1 4.04 8.95 -9.16
CA MET A 1 4.30 10.14 -8.39
C MET A 1 3.34 10.26 -7.22
N SER A 2 3.87 10.55 -6.05
CA SER A 2 3.01 10.60 -4.88
C SER A 2 2.19 11.85 -4.82
N PRO A 3 0.99 11.80 -4.27
CA PRO A 3 0.17 12.98 -4.10
C PRO A 3 0.77 13.91 -3.06
N LYS A 4 0.38 15.16 -3.11
CA LYS A 4 0.85 16.14 -2.17
C LYS A 4 0.34 15.81 -0.77
N LYS A 5 1.17 16.15 0.23
CA LYS A 5 0.79 15.95 1.61
C LYS A 5 -0.50 16.71 1.90
N GLY A 6 -1.45 16.05 2.54
CA GLY A 6 -2.72 16.66 2.88
C GLY A 6 -3.71 16.78 1.75
N SER A 7 -3.37 16.25 0.57
CA SER A 7 -4.28 16.33 -0.56
C SER A 7 -5.44 15.35 -0.42
N ARG A 8 -6.48 15.55 -1.24
CA ARG A 8 -7.61 14.62 -1.27
C ARG A 8 -7.15 13.23 -1.67
N ALA A 9 -6.22 13.16 -2.61
CA ALA A 9 -5.69 11.85 -3.01
C ALA A 9 -5.04 11.12 -1.84
N GLN A 10 -4.31 11.84 -1.00
CA GLN A 10 -3.72 11.23 0.19
C GLN A 10 -4.78 10.79 1.18
N GLU A 11 -5.85 11.57 1.32
CA GLU A 11 -6.96 11.18 2.19
C GLU A 11 -7.59 9.87 1.73
N ILE A 12 -7.74 9.72 0.42
CA ILE A 12 -8.28 8.49 -0.15
C ILE A 12 -7.37 7.32 0.18
N LEU A 13 -6.07 7.49 -0.01
CA LEU A 13 -5.13 6.42 0.25
C LEU A 13 -5.08 6.03 1.73
N ARG A 14 -5.20 7.02 2.62
CA ARG A 14 -5.23 6.73 4.05
C ARG A 14 -6.49 5.98 4.45
N ALA A 15 -7.63 6.35 3.86
CA ALA A 15 -8.87 5.65 4.14
C ALA A 15 -8.79 4.22 3.63
N LEU A 16 -8.21 4.03 2.44
CA LEU A 16 -8.02 2.70 1.89
C LEU A 16 -7.15 1.86 2.81
N ALA A 17 -6.05 2.44 3.33
CA ALA A 17 -5.18 1.73 4.25
C ALA A 17 -5.93 1.31 5.51
N ARG A 18 -6.73 2.21 6.09
CA ARG A 18 -7.52 1.88 7.27
C ARG A 18 -8.48 0.74 7.01
N MET A 19 -9.14 0.76 5.86
CA MET A 19 -10.09 -0.28 5.52
C MET A 19 -9.40 -1.62 5.33
N LEU A 20 -8.19 -1.61 4.77
CA LEU A 20 -7.44 -2.84 4.61
C LEU A 20 -7.05 -3.43 5.97
N GLU A 21 -6.73 -2.57 6.93
CA GLU A 21 -6.37 -3.08 8.26
C GLU A 21 -7.59 -3.65 8.97
N SER A 22 -8.77 -3.10 8.73
CA SER A 22 -9.96 -3.57 9.41
C SER A 22 -10.70 -4.67 8.64
N SER A 23 -10.36 -4.90 7.39
CA SER A 23 -11.15 -5.80 6.55
C SER A 23 -10.94 -7.27 6.83
N LYS A 24 -9.85 -7.61 7.48
CA LYS A 24 -9.53 -9.01 7.81
C LYS A 24 -9.60 -9.92 6.58
N GLY A 25 -9.05 -9.42 5.48
CA GLY A 25 -9.01 -10.23 4.26
C GLY A 25 -10.22 -10.11 3.37
N GLN A 26 -11.24 -9.36 3.79
CA GLN A 26 -12.40 -9.18 2.95
C GLN A 26 -12.09 -8.22 1.81
N ARG A 27 -12.85 -8.37 0.74
CA ARG A 27 -12.67 -7.53 -0.42
C ARG A 27 -13.18 -6.12 -0.13
N ILE A 28 -12.40 -5.12 -0.53
CA ILE A 28 -12.77 -3.73 -0.35
C ILE A 28 -13.39 -3.23 -1.64
N THR A 29 -14.53 -2.58 -1.55
CA THR A 29 -15.20 -2.03 -2.73
C THR A 29 -15.00 -0.53 -2.78
N THR A 30 -15.06 0.03 -3.98
CA THR A 30 -14.98 1.48 -4.14
C THR A 30 -16.21 2.16 -3.54
N ALA A 31 -17.35 1.48 -3.55
CA ALA A 31 -18.54 2.03 -2.93
C ALA A 31 -18.34 2.19 -1.41
N ALA A 32 -17.76 1.18 -0.77
CA ALA A 32 -17.50 1.25 0.66
C ALA A 32 -16.48 2.35 0.97
N LEU A 33 -15.46 2.48 0.13
CA LEU A 33 -14.45 3.51 0.33
C LEU A 33 -15.06 4.90 0.18
N ALA A 34 -15.90 5.09 -0.83
CA ALA A 34 -16.57 6.37 -1.04
C ALA A 34 -17.45 6.72 0.15
N SER A 35 -18.18 5.73 0.66
CA SER A 35 -19.04 5.92 1.82
C SER A 35 -18.22 6.32 3.05
N GLU A 36 -17.09 5.67 3.23
CA GLU A 36 -16.21 5.97 4.36
C GLU A 36 -15.74 7.42 4.31
N LEU A 37 -15.47 7.92 3.12
CA LEU A 37 -14.98 9.29 2.95
C LEU A 37 -16.10 10.32 2.80
N GLY A 38 -17.33 9.89 2.67
CA GLY A 38 -18.44 10.80 2.49
C GLY A 38 -18.44 11.47 1.13
N VAL A 39 -17.97 10.78 0.10
CA VAL A 39 -17.93 11.32 -1.26
C VAL A 39 -18.55 10.32 -2.22
N SER A 40 -18.77 10.75 -3.47
CA SER A 40 -19.30 9.85 -4.48
C SER A 40 -18.18 9.00 -5.07
N GLU A 41 -18.56 7.88 -5.68
CA GLU A 41 -17.57 7.07 -6.39
C GLU A 41 -16.93 7.84 -7.54
N ALA A 42 -17.72 8.71 -8.19
CA ALA A 42 -17.17 9.54 -9.26
C ALA A 42 -16.02 10.41 -8.75
N ALA A 43 -16.14 10.90 -7.52
CA ALA A 43 -15.08 11.72 -6.94
C ALA A 43 -13.82 10.90 -6.74
N LEU A 44 -13.96 9.62 -6.34
CA LEU A 44 -12.81 8.76 -6.22
C LEU A 44 -12.13 8.54 -7.56
N TYR A 45 -12.93 8.28 -8.58
CA TYR A 45 -12.39 7.97 -9.90
C TYR A 45 -11.75 9.17 -10.58
N ARG A 46 -12.04 10.38 -10.10
CA ARG A 46 -11.32 11.55 -10.60
C ARG A 46 -9.87 11.54 -10.16
N HIS A 47 -9.58 10.97 -9.00
CA HIS A 47 -8.21 10.90 -8.50
C HIS A 47 -7.52 9.60 -8.92
N PHE A 48 -8.27 8.51 -8.95
CA PHE A 48 -7.70 7.20 -9.28
C PHE A 48 -8.68 6.52 -10.23
N PRO A 49 -8.36 6.46 -11.51
CA PRO A 49 -9.31 5.97 -12.53
C PRO A 49 -9.82 4.55 -12.35
N SER A 50 -9.17 3.75 -11.52
CA SER A 50 -9.61 2.39 -11.29
C SER A 50 -9.19 1.94 -9.89
N LYS A 51 -9.76 0.84 -9.43
CA LYS A 51 -9.38 0.27 -8.15
C LYS A 51 -7.91 -0.14 -8.15
N THR A 52 -7.46 -0.68 -9.27
CA THR A 52 -6.05 -1.05 -9.41
C THR A 52 -5.15 0.18 -9.24
N ARG A 53 -5.55 1.31 -9.82
CA ARG A 53 -4.77 2.53 -9.67
C ARG A 53 -4.74 3.02 -8.24
N MET A 54 -5.82 2.79 -7.49
CA MET A 54 -5.83 3.16 -6.08
C MET A 54 -4.82 2.33 -5.29
N PHE A 55 -4.77 1.04 -5.56
CA PHE A 55 -3.80 0.17 -4.89
C PHE A 55 -2.36 0.52 -5.30
N GLU A 56 -2.15 0.83 -6.56
CA GLU A 56 -0.83 1.26 -7.01
C GLU A 56 -0.42 2.54 -6.31
N GLY A 57 -1.34 3.48 -6.18
CA GLY A 57 -1.07 4.72 -5.48
C GLY A 57 -0.74 4.49 -4.03
N LEU A 58 -1.42 3.55 -3.40
CA LEU A 58 -1.15 3.22 -2.00
C LEU A 58 0.25 2.61 -1.85
N ILE A 59 0.61 1.72 -2.75
CA ILE A 59 1.94 1.12 -2.71
C ILE A 59 3.01 2.19 -2.87
N GLU A 60 2.83 3.10 -3.82
CA GLU A 60 3.79 4.18 -4.01
C GLU A 60 3.89 5.06 -2.78
N PHE A 61 2.76 5.35 -2.16
CA PHE A 61 2.73 6.19 -0.98
C PHE A 61 3.50 5.54 0.17
N ILE A 62 3.29 4.23 0.34
CA ILE A 62 3.98 3.46 1.37
C ILE A 62 5.48 3.40 1.07
N GLU A 63 5.83 3.10 -0.17
CA GLU A 63 7.23 3.02 -0.56
C GLU A 63 7.95 4.33 -0.28
N GLU A 64 7.32 5.44 -0.61
CA GLU A 64 7.94 6.73 -0.39
C GLU A 64 8.13 7.02 1.08
N THR A 65 7.12 6.68 1.88
CA THR A 65 7.18 6.91 3.31
C THR A 65 8.29 6.06 3.95
N VAL A 66 8.35 4.79 3.58
CA VAL A 66 9.37 3.89 4.12
C VAL A 66 10.75 4.29 3.64
N PHE A 67 10.85 4.65 2.36
CA PHE A 67 12.13 5.04 1.78
C PHE A 67 12.71 6.26 2.48
N ARG A 68 11.86 7.24 2.79
CA ARG A 68 12.33 8.42 3.52
C ARG A 68 12.89 8.03 4.88
N ARG A 69 12.24 7.10 5.57
CA ARG A 69 12.71 6.65 6.86
C ARG A 69 14.03 5.91 6.76
N VAL A 70 14.14 5.04 5.77
CA VAL A 70 15.38 4.30 5.54
C VAL A 70 16.51 5.27 5.20
N THR A 71 16.24 6.23 4.34
CA THR A 71 17.24 7.23 3.96
C THR A 71 17.71 8.00 5.20
N SER A 72 16.78 8.36 6.07
CA SER A 72 17.11 9.08 7.28
C SER A 72 18.04 8.24 8.17
N ILE A 73 17.77 6.94 8.27
CA ILE A 73 18.64 6.06 9.06
C ILE A 73 20.04 5.98 8.46
N ILE A 74 20.11 5.87 7.14
CA ILE A 74 21.39 5.76 6.46
C ILE A 74 22.21 7.02 6.63
N GLU A 75 21.55 8.18 6.70
CA GLU A 75 22.24 9.45 6.87
C GLU A 75 22.72 9.70 8.29
N GLU A 76 22.30 8.92 9.24
CA GLU A 76 22.74 9.08 10.60
C GLU A 76 24.20 8.64 10.72
N LYS A 77 24.90 9.26 11.66
CA LYS A 77 26.30 8.88 11.88
C LYS A 77 26.38 7.70 12.80
N SER A 78 26.13 6.53 12.28
CA SER A 78 26.21 5.30 13.05
C SER A 78 26.85 4.22 12.19
N SER A 79 27.20 3.12 12.81
CA SER A 79 27.89 2.04 12.11
C SER A 79 26.95 1.34 11.14
N PRO A 80 27.45 0.71 10.08
CA PRO A 80 26.62 -0.05 9.16
C PRO A 80 25.81 -1.14 9.87
N LYS A 81 26.40 -1.78 10.88
CA LYS A 81 25.71 -2.80 11.64
C LYS A 81 24.49 -2.21 12.35
N GLU A 82 24.67 -1.05 12.95
CA GLU A 82 23.59 -0.39 13.67
C GLU A 82 22.51 0.07 12.69
N GLN A 83 22.92 0.58 11.53
CA GLN A 83 21.97 0.99 10.51
C GLN A 83 21.14 -0.19 10.03
N CYS A 84 21.78 -1.33 9.77
CA CYS A 84 21.05 -2.52 9.37
C CYS A 84 20.04 -2.95 10.42
N PHE A 85 20.46 -2.93 11.69
CA PHE A 85 19.57 -3.31 12.77
C PHE A 85 18.35 -2.40 12.81
N ARG A 86 18.56 -1.10 12.64
CA ARG A 86 17.46 -0.15 12.70
C ARG A 86 16.52 -0.29 11.50
N ILE A 87 17.06 -0.57 10.31
CA ILE A 87 16.23 -0.80 9.13
C ILE A 87 15.39 -2.06 9.30
N LEU A 88 16.01 -3.14 9.81
CA LEU A 88 15.27 -4.37 10.09
C LEU A 88 14.17 -4.14 11.11
N THR A 89 14.49 -3.40 12.17
CA THR A 89 13.52 -3.09 13.20
C THR A 89 12.34 -2.29 12.62
N LEU A 90 12.65 -1.31 11.77
CA LEU A 90 11.64 -0.52 11.12
C LEU A 90 10.71 -1.41 10.28
N THR A 91 11.30 -2.30 9.49
CA THR A 91 10.53 -3.19 8.61
C THR A 91 9.63 -4.12 9.40
N LEU A 92 10.17 -4.74 10.44
CA LEU A 92 9.40 -5.67 11.25
C LEU A 92 8.28 -4.98 12.00
N ASN A 93 8.58 -3.81 12.57
CA ASN A 93 7.55 -3.06 13.29
C ASN A 93 6.46 -2.59 12.33
N PHE A 94 6.82 -2.19 11.13
CA PHE A 94 5.84 -1.77 10.13
C PHE A 94 4.93 -2.93 9.78
N SER A 95 5.51 -4.11 9.52
CA SER A 95 4.72 -5.27 9.15
C SER A 95 3.80 -5.71 10.28
N GLU A 96 4.30 -5.64 11.51
CA GLU A 96 3.50 -6.06 12.66
C GLU A 96 2.32 -5.13 12.88
N LYS A 97 2.53 -3.83 12.71
CA LYS A 97 1.47 -2.85 12.95
C LYS A 97 0.53 -2.66 11.77
N ASN A 98 0.95 -3.11 10.60
CA ASN A 98 0.17 -2.89 9.38
C ASN A 98 0.01 -4.18 8.59
N PRO A 99 -0.66 -5.18 9.14
CA PRO A 99 -0.80 -6.46 8.43
C PRO A 99 -1.58 -6.34 7.13
N GLY A 100 -2.57 -5.44 7.08
CA GLY A 100 -3.33 -5.25 5.85
C GLY A 100 -2.49 -4.70 4.73
N ILE A 101 -1.66 -3.70 5.04
CA ILE A 101 -0.77 -3.11 4.05
C ILE A 101 0.29 -4.14 3.64
N THR A 102 0.77 -4.92 4.59
CA THR A 102 1.75 -5.96 4.30
C THR A 102 1.18 -6.97 3.32
N ARG A 103 -0.11 -7.30 3.44
CA ARG A 103 -0.77 -8.20 2.50
C ARG A 103 -0.77 -7.61 1.08
N ILE A 104 -0.95 -6.30 0.96
CA ILE A 104 -0.90 -5.67 -0.35
C ILE A 104 0.49 -5.80 -0.95
N LEU A 105 1.50 -5.54 -0.16
CA LEU A 105 2.88 -5.62 -0.65
C LEU A 105 3.23 -7.03 -1.07
N ASN A 106 2.59 -8.02 -0.45
CA ASN A 106 2.80 -9.41 -0.84
C ASN A 106 1.87 -9.85 -1.96
N GLY A 107 1.00 -8.97 -2.44
CA GLY A 107 0.11 -9.30 -3.53
C GLY A 107 -1.21 -9.95 -3.13
N ASP A 108 -1.39 -10.24 -1.83
CA ASP A 108 -2.59 -10.96 -1.41
C ASP A 108 -3.86 -10.16 -1.67
N ALA A 109 -3.81 -8.86 -1.48
CA ALA A 109 -5.00 -8.04 -1.65
C ALA A 109 -5.50 -8.05 -3.09
N LEU A 110 -4.57 -8.22 -4.03
CA LEU A 110 -4.93 -8.24 -5.44
C LEU A 110 -5.31 -9.62 -5.93
N THR A 111 -4.89 -10.66 -5.24
CA THR A 111 -5.20 -12.02 -5.70
C THR A 111 -6.67 -12.34 -5.59
N GLY A 112 -7.43 -11.53 -4.84
CA GLY A 112 -8.86 -11.74 -4.77
C GLY A 112 -9.64 -11.12 -5.93
N GLU A 113 -8.97 -10.37 -6.79
CA GLU A 113 -9.63 -9.73 -7.91
C GLU A 113 -9.66 -10.68 -9.08
N THR A 114 -10.84 -10.82 -9.69
CA THR A 114 -10.99 -11.84 -10.70
C THR A 114 -10.17 -11.62 -11.94
N GLU A 115 -10.01 -10.40 -12.31
CA GLU A 115 -9.32 -10.17 -13.53
C GLU A 115 -7.86 -10.33 -13.35
N GLN A 116 -7.40 -10.63 -12.20
CA GLN A 116 -6.19 -10.48 -11.97
C GLN A 116 -5.43 -11.39 -12.42
N PRO A 117 -5.33 -11.67 -12.57
CA PRO A 117 -4.18 -11.88 -12.94
C PRO A 117 -3.88 -13.03 -13.63
N VAL A 118 -4.63 -13.24 -14.66
CA VAL A 118 -4.16 -14.23 -15.57
C VAL A 118 -2.70 -13.95 -15.90
N SER A 119 -2.39 -12.73 -16.27
CA SER A 119 -1.00 -12.42 -16.59
C SER A 119 -0.13 -12.43 -15.35
N TYR A 120 -0.67 -11.98 -14.24
CA TYR A 120 0.10 -11.95 -13.00
C TYR A 120 0.38 -13.39 -12.54
N THR A 121 -0.62 -14.23 -12.57
CA THR A 121 -0.46 -15.62 -12.18
C THR A 121 0.52 -16.32 -13.11
N HIS A 122 0.43 -16.00 -14.37
CA HIS A 122 1.31 -16.60 -15.36
C HIS A 122 2.76 -16.21 -15.08
N LEU A 123 2.99 -14.95 -14.77
CA LEU A 123 4.35 -14.52 -14.45
C LEU A 123 4.87 -15.21 -13.21
N ARG A 124 4.05 -15.38 -12.22
CA ARG A 124 4.48 -16.07 -11.02
C ARG A 124 4.79 -17.52 -11.30
N ALA A 125 3.96 -18.15 -12.10
CA ALA A 125 4.21 -19.53 -12.46
C ALA A 125 5.55 -19.67 -13.17
N HIS A 126 5.87 -18.71 -14.03
CA HIS A 126 7.15 -18.76 -14.71
C HIS A 126 8.30 -18.56 -13.75
N GLU A 127 8.12 -17.66 -12.80
CA GLU A 127 9.19 -17.39 -11.86
C GLU A 127 9.42 -18.51 -10.90
N THR A 128 8.37 -19.16 -10.51
CA THR A 128 8.51 -20.21 -9.54
C THR A 128 8.75 -21.57 -10.18
N GLY A 129 8.49 -21.59 -11.41
CA GLY A 129 8.58 -22.81 -12.14
C GLY A 129 8.84 -23.29 -12.75
#